data_077338f4846dc7254b14bf5c08e50a7a
#
_entry.id   077338f4846dc7254b14bf5c08e50a7a
#
_cell.length_a   1.000
_cell.length_b   1.000
_cell.length_c   1.000
_cell.angle_alpha   90.00
_cell.angle_beta   90.00
_cell.angle_gamma   90.00
#
_symmetry.space_group_name_H-M   'P 1'
#
loop_
_entity.id
_entity.type
_entity.pdbx_description
1 polymer ?
#
loop_
_entity_poly.entity_id
_entity_poly.type
_entity_poly.pdbx_seq_one_letter_code
_entity_poly.pdbx_strand_id
1 'polypeptide(L)'
;MKLMTHLLLRRYDPLFSPNLYSFRAGHGVKEAVFTLAFSPNIDKMWSYKADISNYFNSIPVERLLPLLQSAIPDEPELFSFLSRLLLDPMVYSDGRLIPDEKGIMAGCPLSTFLANLYLAGLDALFLKNNWLYARYSDDIIIFAPSQQELQSRVEIIHRTLAEKGLLINPDKESRTAPGEQWVFLGIAYQGGIRDVAPVSVEKIKAKMRRKTRALQRWADRKHVSGVNAAKAFIRVFNRKLFENPISNDLTWARWFFPLINTDRSLQEIDHYAQQCIRTLATRTHTKAAYNFRYEQMKELGYVSLVNRYYSFHSRKSGDDL
;
A
#
# COMPACT_ATOMS: atom_id res chain seq x y z
N MET A 1 12.84 -19.43 -7.19
CA MET A 1 12.88 -18.05 -6.65
C MET A 1 11.97 -17.85 -5.44
N LYS A 2 10.63 -18.07 -5.49
CA LYS A 2 9.72 -17.85 -4.30
C LYS A 2 10.15 -18.63 -3.05
N LEU A 3 10.47 -19.93 -3.17
CA LEU A 3 10.94 -20.74 -2.03
C LEU A 3 12.26 -20.20 -1.47
N MET A 4 13.22 -19.89 -2.32
CA MET A 4 14.51 -19.30 -1.93
C MET A 4 14.30 -17.98 -1.16
N THR A 5 13.47 -17.08 -1.67
CA THR A 5 13.15 -15.82 -0.99
C THR A 5 12.52 -16.05 0.38
N HIS A 6 11.60 -17.02 0.48
CA HIS A 6 10.98 -17.38 1.75
C HIS A 6 12.00 -17.88 2.76
N LEU A 7 12.93 -18.75 2.33
CA LEU A 7 14.00 -19.28 3.20
C LEU A 7 14.97 -18.18 3.62
N LEU A 8 15.37 -17.29 2.72
CA LEU A 8 16.25 -16.15 3.02
C LEU A 8 15.59 -15.21 4.04
N LEU A 9 14.34 -14.79 3.77
CA LEU A 9 13.60 -13.92 4.69
C LEU A 9 13.43 -14.57 6.08
N ARG A 10 13.20 -15.88 6.15
CA ARG A 10 13.06 -16.59 7.43
C ARG A 10 14.39 -16.72 8.18
N ARG A 11 15.46 -17.09 7.48
CA ARG A 11 16.78 -17.35 8.10
C ARG A 11 17.47 -16.07 8.53
N TYR A 12 17.39 -15.03 7.69
CA TYR A 12 18.09 -13.76 7.87
C TYR A 12 17.18 -12.62 8.36
N ASP A 13 15.96 -12.92 8.80
CA ASP A 13 15.07 -11.92 9.40
C ASP A 13 15.70 -11.13 10.58
N PRO A 14 16.54 -11.73 11.44
CA PRO A 14 17.21 -11.01 12.52
C PRO A 14 18.16 -9.89 12.06
N LEU A 15 18.58 -9.86 10.80
CA LEU A 15 19.37 -8.76 10.23
C LEU A 15 18.55 -7.46 10.06
N PHE A 16 17.22 -7.57 10.05
CA PHE A 16 16.36 -6.44 9.77
C PHE A 16 15.85 -5.79 11.05
N SER A 17 15.90 -4.47 11.06
CA SER A 17 15.34 -3.67 12.14
C SER A 17 13.84 -3.90 12.32
N PRO A 18 13.29 -3.87 13.55
CA PRO A 18 11.85 -3.92 13.78
C PRO A 18 11.07 -2.77 13.11
N ASN A 19 11.75 -1.69 12.71
CA ASN A 19 11.17 -0.55 12.01
C ASN A 19 10.94 -0.80 10.51
N LEU A 20 11.38 -1.95 10.00
CA LEU A 20 11.16 -2.40 8.62
C LEU A 20 9.95 -3.33 8.58
N TYR A 21 8.91 -2.94 7.85
CA TYR A 21 7.62 -3.63 7.83
C TYR A 21 7.30 -4.34 6.51
N SER A 22 8.12 -4.21 5.48
CA SER A 22 7.85 -4.82 4.18
C SER A 22 8.41 -6.23 4.05
N PHE A 23 7.63 -7.12 3.43
CA PHE A 23 8.04 -8.46 3.00
C PHE A 23 8.54 -9.39 4.11
N ARG A 24 8.17 -9.16 5.35
CA ARG A 24 8.56 -9.94 6.52
C ARG A 24 7.35 -10.63 7.17
N ALA A 25 7.53 -11.84 7.68
CA ALA A 25 6.50 -12.54 8.44
C ALA A 25 6.20 -11.79 9.76
N GLY A 26 4.94 -11.60 10.08
CA GLY A 26 4.52 -10.87 11.29
C GLY A 26 4.78 -9.37 11.28
N HIS A 27 5.32 -8.84 10.19
CA HIS A 27 5.52 -7.41 9.97
C HIS A 27 4.77 -7.01 8.71
N GLY A 28 3.89 -6.03 8.82
CA GLY A 28 3.06 -5.61 7.69
C GLY A 28 2.53 -4.20 7.88
N VAL A 29 1.61 -3.82 6.99
CA VAL A 29 0.98 -2.50 7.05
C VAL A 29 0.26 -2.27 8.37
N LYS A 30 -0.38 -3.31 8.90
CA LYS A 30 -1.12 -3.23 10.17
C LYS A 30 -0.17 -2.89 11.32
N GLU A 31 0.90 -3.64 11.44
CA GLU A 31 1.92 -3.45 12.48
C GLU A 31 2.57 -2.06 12.34
N ALA A 32 2.93 -1.64 11.12
CA ALA A 32 3.48 -0.31 10.86
C ALA A 32 2.55 0.80 11.33
N VAL A 33 1.29 0.77 10.87
CA VAL A 33 0.29 1.80 11.21
C VAL A 33 0.00 1.83 12.71
N PHE A 34 -0.12 0.67 13.36
CA PHE A 34 -0.40 0.59 14.80
C PHE A 34 0.79 1.03 15.64
N THR A 35 2.00 0.62 15.30
CA THR A 35 3.22 1.08 16.00
C THR A 35 3.31 2.61 15.97
N LEU A 36 3.07 3.23 14.81
CA LEU A 36 3.07 4.68 14.70
C LEU A 36 1.91 5.32 15.45
N ALA A 37 0.68 4.87 15.21
CA ALA A 37 -0.54 5.47 15.77
C ALA A 37 -0.62 5.38 17.31
N PHE A 38 0.02 4.37 17.92
CA PHE A 38 0.08 4.20 19.36
C PHE A 38 1.40 4.69 19.99
N SER A 39 2.28 5.29 19.20
CA SER A 39 3.51 5.87 19.75
C SER A 39 3.21 7.05 20.69
N PRO A 40 3.91 7.14 21.82
CA PRO A 40 3.71 8.24 22.76
C PRO A 40 3.88 9.60 22.11
N ASN A 41 2.97 10.54 22.41
CA ASN A 41 2.99 11.92 21.92
C ASN A 41 2.97 12.09 20.39
N ILE A 42 2.52 11.09 19.62
CA ILE A 42 2.50 11.15 18.16
C ILE A 42 1.80 12.41 17.62
N ASP A 43 0.70 12.85 18.26
CA ASP A 43 -0.04 14.05 17.88
C ASP A 43 0.71 15.36 18.13
N LYS A 44 1.82 15.31 18.89
CA LYS A 44 2.69 16.47 19.19
C LYS A 44 3.96 16.47 18.35
N MET A 45 4.12 15.52 17.44
CA MET A 45 5.31 15.37 16.62
C MET A 45 5.12 15.95 15.23
N TRP A 46 6.18 16.51 14.71
CA TRP A 46 6.35 16.80 13.29
C TRP A 46 6.58 15.50 12.54
N SER A 47 6.08 15.37 11.33
CA SER A 47 6.35 14.21 10.50
C SER A 47 6.91 14.59 9.12
N TYR A 48 7.66 13.66 8.55
CA TYR A 48 8.11 13.70 7.18
C TYR A 48 7.92 12.34 6.54
N LYS A 49 7.31 12.34 5.36
CA LYS A 49 7.13 11.16 4.53
C LYS A 49 7.82 11.33 3.19
N ALA A 50 8.47 10.28 2.71
CA ALA A 50 9.11 10.22 1.40
C ALA A 50 8.89 8.86 0.74
N ASP A 51 9.02 8.84 -0.59
CA ASP A 51 8.99 7.65 -1.44
C ASP A 51 10.25 7.65 -2.31
N ILE A 52 10.92 6.52 -2.42
CA ILE A 52 12.15 6.42 -3.22
C ILE A 52 11.77 6.17 -4.68
N SER A 53 12.29 7.01 -5.57
CA SER A 53 12.03 6.90 -7.01
C SER A 53 12.55 5.59 -7.58
N ASN A 54 11.67 4.83 -8.23
CA ASN A 54 11.99 3.60 -8.97
C ASN A 54 12.91 2.64 -8.20
N TYR A 55 12.63 2.44 -6.89
CA TYR A 55 13.54 1.86 -5.91
C TYR A 55 14.28 0.62 -6.40
N PHE A 56 13.56 -0.43 -6.80
CA PHE A 56 14.15 -1.71 -7.22
C PHE A 56 15.11 -1.56 -8.40
N ASN A 57 14.74 -0.75 -9.39
CA ASN A 57 15.56 -0.55 -10.59
C ASN A 57 16.67 0.51 -10.36
N SER A 58 16.65 1.20 -9.22
CA SER A 58 17.68 2.20 -8.88
C SER A 58 18.77 1.65 -7.96
N ILE A 59 18.64 0.43 -7.44
CA ILE A 59 19.66 -0.16 -6.56
C ILE A 59 20.87 -0.58 -7.39
N PRO A 60 22.07 0.03 -7.24
CA PRO A 60 23.27 -0.38 -7.94
C PRO A 60 23.74 -1.74 -7.43
N VAL A 61 23.84 -2.73 -8.34
CA VAL A 61 24.21 -4.12 -8.00
C VAL A 61 25.59 -4.17 -7.35
N GLU A 62 26.55 -3.40 -7.85
CA GLU A 62 27.93 -3.35 -7.35
C GLU A 62 27.99 -2.89 -5.88
N ARG A 63 27.07 -2.00 -5.46
CA ARG A 63 26.96 -1.54 -4.07
C ARG A 63 26.18 -2.50 -3.18
N LEU A 64 25.30 -3.31 -3.79
CA LEU A 64 24.52 -4.33 -3.08
C LEU A 64 25.35 -5.58 -2.78
N LEU A 65 26.22 -6.04 -3.69
CA LEU A 65 26.96 -7.29 -3.55
C LEU A 65 27.80 -7.37 -2.24
N PRO A 66 28.54 -6.34 -1.82
CA PRO A 66 29.26 -6.39 -0.55
C PRO A 66 28.35 -6.53 0.66
N LEU A 67 27.16 -5.89 0.62
CA LEU A 67 26.16 -6.01 1.70
C LEU A 67 25.59 -7.44 1.74
N LEU A 68 25.32 -8.03 0.57
CA LEU A 68 24.84 -9.40 0.47
C LEU A 68 25.86 -10.39 1.00
N GLN A 69 27.14 -10.24 0.62
CA GLN A 69 28.22 -11.10 1.12
C GLN A 69 28.34 -11.04 2.63
N SER A 70 28.25 -9.84 3.21
CA SER A 70 28.28 -9.66 4.67
C SER A 70 27.05 -10.23 5.37
N ALA A 71 25.89 -10.24 4.69
CA ALA A 71 24.63 -10.73 5.25
C ALA A 71 24.53 -12.25 5.28
N ILE A 72 25.19 -12.96 4.37
CA ILE A 72 25.15 -14.42 4.23
C ILE A 72 26.56 -15.03 4.23
N PRO A 73 27.39 -14.77 5.25
CA PRO A 73 28.80 -15.18 5.28
C PRO A 73 28.99 -16.70 5.34
N ASP A 74 28.00 -17.41 5.83
CA ASP A 74 27.93 -18.86 5.98
C ASP A 74 27.42 -19.60 4.73
N GLU A 75 27.13 -18.89 3.63
CA GLU A 75 26.53 -19.44 2.41
C GLU A 75 27.30 -18.97 1.14
N PRO A 76 28.60 -19.33 0.98
CA PRO A 76 29.43 -18.82 -0.15
C PRO A 76 28.93 -19.28 -1.52
N GLU A 77 28.37 -20.49 -1.63
CA GLU A 77 27.82 -21.01 -2.89
C GLU A 77 26.55 -20.25 -3.29
N LEU A 78 25.68 -19.97 -2.32
CA LEU A 78 24.48 -19.16 -2.51
C LEU A 78 24.85 -17.73 -2.91
N PHE A 79 25.84 -17.13 -2.27
CA PHE A 79 26.36 -15.81 -2.66
C PHE A 79 26.88 -15.82 -4.10
N SER A 80 27.67 -16.82 -4.47
CA SER A 80 28.18 -16.96 -5.85
C SER A 80 27.05 -17.09 -6.88
N PHE A 81 26.03 -17.88 -6.58
CA PHE A 81 24.86 -18.03 -7.43
C PHE A 81 24.08 -16.70 -7.57
N LEU A 82 23.79 -16.02 -6.45
CA LEU A 82 23.05 -14.75 -6.44
C LEU A 82 23.83 -13.65 -7.14
N SER A 83 25.15 -13.59 -6.98
CA SER A 83 26.01 -12.62 -7.64
C SER A 83 25.97 -12.79 -9.15
N ARG A 84 26.07 -14.02 -9.66
CA ARG A 84 25.95 -14.29 -11.11
C ARG A 84 24.58 -13.89 -11.65
N LEU A 85 23.51 -14.19 -10.90
CA LEU A 85 22.16 -13.82 -11.28
C LEU A 85 21.96 -12.30 -11.35
N LEU A 86 22.52 -11.55 -10.39
CA LEU A 86 22.39 -10.10 -10.32
C LEU A 86 23.27 -9.36 -11.33
N LEU A 87 24.37 -9.96 -11.74
CA LEU A 87 25.30 -9.41 -12.73
C LEU A 87 24.95 -9.82 -14.15
N ASP A 88 23.99 -10.73 -14.35
CA ASP A 88 23.54 -11.10 -15.70
C ASP A 88 22.78 -9.92 -16.33
N PRO A 89 23.29 -9.35 -17.43
CA PRO A 89 22.66 -8.21 -18.08
C PRO A 89 21.43 -8.58 -18.89
N MET A 90 21.07 -9.87 -18.95
CA MET A 90 19.99 -10.35 -19.81
C MET A 90 18.76 -10.76 -19.01
N VAL A 91 17.61 -10.26 -19.39
CA VAL A 91 16.30 -10.65 -18.83
C VAL A 91 15.39 -11.24 -19.90
N TYR A 92 14.54 -12.17 -19.48
CA TYR A 92 13.55 -12.78 -20.37
C TYR A 92 12.24 -12.01 -20.27
N SER A 93 11.86 -11.27 -21.32
CA SER A 93 10.62 -10.51 -21.39
C SER A 93 9.88 -10.83 -22.69
N ASP A 94 8.57 -11.12 -22.57
CA ASP A 94 7.68 -11.45 -23.70
C ASP A 94 8.23 -12.51 -24.67
N GLY A 95 8.91 -13.52 -24.13
CA GLY A 95 9.48 -14.62 -24.91
C GLY A 95 10.81 -14.32 -25.59
N ARG A 96 11.47 -13.22 -25.24
CA ARG A 96 12.77 -12.81 -25.81
C ARG A 96 13.74 -12.43 -24.70
N LEU A 97 15.02 -12.73 -24.92
CA LEU A 97 16.10 -12.20 -24.10
C LEU A 97 16.38 -10.76 -24.54
N ILE A 98 16.30 -9.84 -23.60
CA ILE A 98 16.63 -8.43 -23.82
C ILE A 98 17.63 -7.97 -22.76
N PRO A 99 18.54 -7.04 -23.08
CA PRO A 99 19.42 -6.45 -22.08
C PRO A 99 18.63 -5.59 -21.11
N ASP A 100 18.87 -5.79 -19.82
CA ASP A 100 18.36 -4.95 -18.72
C ASP A 100 19.44 -4.86 -17.64
N GLU A 101 20.21 -3.78 -17.68
CA GLU A 101 21.37 -3.55 -16.80
C GLU A 101 21.00 -2.79 -15.52
N LYS A 102 19.68 -2.55 -15.26
CA LYS A 102 19.24 -1.66 -14.19
C LYS A 102 18.68 -2.40 -12.97
N GLY A 103 19.38 -2.24 -11.85
CA GLY A 103 18.84 -2.60 -10.53
C GLY A 103 18.68 -4.09 -10.29
N ILE A 104 17.74 -4.42 -9.40
CA ILE A 104 17.50 -5.78 -8.90
C ILE A 104 16.21 -6.41 -9.42
N MET A 105 15.72 -5.96 -10.56
CA MET A 105 14.50 -6.46 -11.24
C MET A 105 13.22 -6.36 -10.41
N ALA A 106 12.42 -5.34 -10.68
CA ALA A 106 11.08 -5.20 -10.11
C ALA A 106 10.20 -6.43 -10.45
N GLY A 107 9.53 -7.00 -9.45
CA GLY A 107 8.65 -8.17 -9.63
C GLY A 107 9.33 -9.55 -9.44
N CYS A 108 10.65 -9.62 -9.34
CA CYS A 108 11.32 -10.83 -8.89
C CYS A 108 11.13 -11.02 -7.37
N PRO A 109 10.69 -12.18 -6.89
CA PRO A 109 10.52 -12.41 -5.45
C PRO A 109 11.80 -12.16 -4.62
N LEU A 110 12.96 -12.49 -5.14
CA LEU A 110 14.26 -12.29 -4.48
C LEU A 110 14.54 -10.81 -4.22
N SER A 111 14.12 -9.94 -5.13
CA SER A 111 14.35 -8.49 -5.02
C SER A 111 13.77 -7.89 -3.75
N THR A 112 12.75 -8.50 -3.15
CA THR A 112 12.18 -8.04 -1.87
C THR A 112 13.16 -8.16 -0.71
N PHE A 113 13.91 -9.27 -0.61
CA PHE A 113 14.97 -9.47 0.38
C PHE A 113 16.14 -8.50 0.13
N LEU A 114 16.59 -8.39 -1.11
CA LEU A 114 17.70 -7.54 -1.52
C LEU A 114 17.41 -6.05 -1.29
N ALA A 115 16.20 -5.59 -1.61
CA ALA A 115 15.77 -4.24 -1.34
C ALA A 115 15.74 -3.93 0.17
N ASN A 116 15.24 -4.85 0.98
CA ASN A 116 15.29 -4.69 2.43
C ASN A 116 16.73 -4.59 2.94
N LEU A 117 17.60 -5.45 2.47
CA LEU A 117 19.02 -5.48 2.84
C LEU A 117 19.75 -4.20 2.45
N TYR A 118 19.45 -3.63 1.29
CA TYR A 118 20.15 -2.45 0.79
C TYR A 118 20.04 -1.21 1.70
N LEU A 119 18.91 -1.05 2.37
CA LEU A 119 18.68 0.04 3.32
C LEU A 119 18.66 -0.39 4.79
N ALA A 120 19.05 -1.63 5.12
CA ALA A 120 19.08 -2.10 6.50
C ALA A 120 19.95 -1.24 7.43
N GLY A 121 21.03 -0.64 6.92
CA GLY A 121 21.87 0.30 7.68
C GLY A 121 21.15 1.60 8.06
N LEU A 122 20.26 2.11 7.20
CA LEU A 122 19.43 3.26 7.52
C LEU A 122 18.41 2.91 8.62
N ASP A 123 17.75 1.77 8.50
CA ASP A 123 16.78 1.28 9.49
C ASP A 123 17.45 1.10 10.87
N ALA A 124 18.65 0.52 10.89
CA ALA A 124 19.44 0.31 12.11
C ALA A 124 19.90 1.65 12.75
N LEU A 125 20.24 2.64 11.95
CA LEU A 125 20.60 3.97 12.42
C LEU A 125 19.44 4.62 13.19
N PHE A 126 18.23 4.58 12.64
CA PHE A 126 17.04 5.13 13.29
C PHE A 126 16.68 4.37 14.57
N LEU A 127 16.80 3.06 14.57
CA LEU A 127 16.60 2.22 15.75
C LEU A 127 17.60 2.54 16.85
N LYS A 128 18.90 2.64 16.52
CA LYS A 128 19.98 2.92 17.49
C LYS A 128 19.77 4.26 18.20
N ASN A 129 19.24 5.26 17.51
CA ASN A 129 18.97 6.58 18.06
C ASN A 129 17.57 6.70 18.72
N ASN A 130 16.79 5.63 18.77
CA ASN A 130 15.42 5.66 19.29
C ASN A 130 14.51 6.68 18.58
N TRP A 131 14.74 6.93 17.30
CA TRP A 131 13.94 7.83 16.50
C TRP A 131 12.73 7.10 15.94
N LEU A 132 11.56 7.68 16.09
CA LEU A 132 10.34 7.11 15.54
C LEU A 132 10.39 7.12 14.02
N TYR A 133 10.37 5.93 13.43
CA TYR A 133 10.62 5.67 12.03
C TYR A 133 9.88 4.40 11.60
N ALA A 134 9.34 4.40 10.39
CA ALA A 134 8.86 3.20 9.74
C ALA A 134 9.22 3.22 8.25
N ARG A 135 9.65 2.08 7.74
CA ARG A 135 9.87 1.85 6.31
C ARG A 135 9.06 0.67 5.81
N TYR A 136 8.43 0.85 4.67
CA TYR A 136 7.77 -0.20 3.92
C TYR A 136 8.24 -0.16 2.46
N SER A 137 9.25 -0.96 2.13
CA SER A 137 9.92 -0.95 0.82
C SER A 137 10.54 0.44 0.53
N ASP A 138 9.97 1.16 -0.42
CA ASP A 138 10.30 2.52 -0.86
C ASP A 138 9.62 3.64 -0.06
N ASP A 139 8.53 3.34 0.64
CA ASP A 139 7.82 4.30 1.49
C ASP A 139 8.51 4.45 2.86
N ILE A 140 8.91 5.67 3.22
CA ILE A 140 9.55 6.04 4.49
C ILE A 140 8.67 7.07 5.20
N ILE A 141 8.49 6.92 6.51
CA ILE A 141 7.93 7.97 7.38
C ILE A 141 8.76 8.09 8.64
N ILE A 142 9.02 9.34 9.06
CA ILE A 142 9.73 9.66 10.30
C ILE A 142 8.97 10.72 11.10
N PHE A 143 9.24 10.75 12.40
CA PHE A 143 8.67 11.73 13.32
C PHE A 143 9.76 12.34 14.19
N ALA A 144 9.54 13.59 14.60
CA ALA A 144 10.42 14.31 15.52
C ALA A 144 9.64 15.29 16.41
N PRO A 145 10.12 15.56 17.65
CA PRO A 145 9.43 16.46 18.57
C PRO A 145 9.51 17.93 18.16
N SER A 146 10.48 18.30 17.33
CA SER A 146 10.64 19.66 16.81
C SER A 146 10.91 19.69 15.31
N GLN A 147 10.62 20.81 14.68
CA GLN A 147 10.90 21.03 13.26
C GLN A 147 12.41 20.96 12.96
N GLN A 148 13.25 21.45 13.86
CA GLN A 148 14.70 21.42 13.70
C GLN A 148 15.24 19.99 13.73
N GLU A 149 14.79 19.16 14.68
CA GLU A 149 15.16 17.74 14.72
C GLU A 149 14.65 16.99 13.50
N LEU A 150 13.41 17.28 13.06
CA LEU A 150 12.88 16.69 11.84
C LEU A 150 13.79 16.99 10.65
N GLN A 151 14.18 18.26 10.49
CA GLN A 151 15.06 18.69 9.40
C GLN A 151 16.40 17.95 9.44
N SER A 152 17.02 17.82 10.60
CA SER A 152 18.28 17.07 10.76
C SER A 152 18.13 15.58 10.38
N ARG A 153 17.02 14.96 10.77
CA ARG A 153 16.73 13.55 10.41
C ARG A 153 16.45 13.40 8.91
N VAL A 154 15.77 14.35 8.30
CA VAL A 154 15.53 14.41 6.85
C VAL A 154 16.85 14.51 6.08
N GLU A 155 17.77 15.36 6.52
CA GLU A 155 19.10 15.51 5.91
C GLU A 155 19.92 14.21 5.96
N ILE A 156 19.81 13.47 7.06
CA ILE A 156 20.42 12.14 7.18
C ILE A 156 19.83 11.17 6.13
N ILE A 157 18.52 11.16 5.95
CA ILE A 157 17.89 10.31 4.93
C ILE A 157 18.39 10.70 3.54
N HIS A 158 18.31 11.97 3.17
CA HIS A 158 18.75 12.44 1.85
C HIS A 158 20.20 12.10 1.57
N ARG A 159 21.09 12.36 2.53
CA ARG A 159 22.52 12.03 2.42
C ARG A 159 22.73 10.53 2.24
N THR A 160 22.11 9.70 3.09
CA THR A 160 22.26 8.25 3.03
C THR A 160 21.73 7.68 1.70
N LEU A 161 20.61 8.19 1.21
CA LEU A 161 20.08 7.77 -0.08
C LEU A 161 20.98 8.19 -1.24
N ALA A 162 21.48 9.43 -1.23
CA ALA A 162 22.42 9.92 -2.24
C ALA A 162 23.73 9.11 -2.26
N GLU A 163 24.32 8.83 -1.09
CA GLU A 163 25.49 7.96 -0.96
C GLU A 163 25.25 6.56 -1.52
N LYS A 164 24.02 6.07 -1.43
CA LYS A 164 23.59 4.79 -2.00
C LYS A 164 23.16 4.87 -3.48
N GLY A 165 23.18 6.04 -4.11
CA GLY A 165 22.75 6.24 -5.49
C GLY A 165 21.24 6.21 -5.68
N LEU A 166 20.47 6.47 -4.62
CA LEU A 166 19.01 6.51 -4.64
C LEU A 166 18.50 7.96 -4.58
N LEU A 167 17.33 8.19 -5.17
CA LEU A 167 16.68 9.51 -5.20
C LEU A 167 15.29 9.42 -4.60
N ILE A 168 14.92 10.45 -3.85
CA ILE A 168 13.54 10.64 -3.38
C ILE A 168 12.69 11.17 -4.54
N ASN A 169 11.43 10.76 -4.59
CA ASN A 169 10.45 11.31 -5.50
C ASN A 169 9.90 12.63 -4.94
N PRO A 170 10.23 13.78 -5.51
CA PRO A 170 9.84 15.09 -4.96
C PRO A 170 8.33 15.29 -4.93
N ASP A 171 7.59 14.67 -5.86
CA ASP A 171 6.12 14.77 -5.91
C ASP A 171 5.41 13.97 -4.78
N LYS A 172 6.17 13.15 -4.06
CA LYS A 172 5.66 12.30 -2.99
C LYS A 172 6.26 12.63 -1.61
N GLU A 173 7.05 13.67 -1.52
CA GLU A 173 7.47 14.21 -0.23
C GLU A 173 6.34 14.99 0.44
N SER A 174 6.20 14.82 1.72
CA SER A 174 5.25 15.60 2.52
C SER A 174 5.75 15.81 3.94
N ARG A 175 5.39 16.95 4.53
CA ARG A 175 5.65 17.27 5.92
C ARG A 175 4.34 17.66 6.57
N THR A 176 4.16 17.29 7.84
CA THR A 176 2.99 17.69 8.63
C THR A 176 3.43 18.25 9.97
N ALA A 177 2.75 19.28 10.42
CA ALA A 177 2.93 19.86 11.74
C ALA A 177 2.21 19.04 12.82
N PRO A 178 2.55 19.23 14.10
CA PRO A 178 1.82 18.62 15.21
C PRO A 178 0.31 18.87 15.13
N GLY A 179 -0.48 17.81 15.33
CA GLY A 179 -1.94 17.85 15.23
C GLY A 179 -2.52 17.82 13.82
N GLU A 180 -1.70 17.95 12.79
CA GLU A 180 -2.14 17.77 11.41
C GLU A 180 -2.23 16.28 11.03
N GLN A 181 -2.98 16.01 9.96
CA GLN A 181 -3.16 14.67 9.43
C GLN A 181 -1.90 14.19 8.70
N TRP A 182 -1.28 13.10 9.16
CA TRP A 182 -0.28 12.39 8.37
C TRP A 182 -0.88 11.18 7.65
N VAL A 183 -0.25 10.78 6.56
CA VAL A 183 -0.71 9.66 5.71
C VAL A 183 0.43 8.68 5.47
N PHE A 184 0.23 7.40 5.80
CA PHE A 184 1.18 6.33 5.51
C PHE A 184 0.47 5.05 5.08
N LEU A 185 0.97 4.38 4.04
CA LEU A 185 0.47 3.10 3.52
C LEU A 185 -1.05 3.07 3.25
N GLY A 186 -1.59 4.19 2.78
CA GLY A 186 -3.01 4.32 2.45
C GLY A 186 -3.93 4.61 3.62
N ILE A 187 -3.38 4.81 4.83
CA ILE A 187 -4.10 5.21 6.05
C ILE A 187 -3.76 6.66 6.39
N ALA A 188 -4.77 7.44 6.69
CA ALA A 188 -4.67 8.78 7.27
C ALA A 188 -4.88 8.68 8.78
N TYR A 189 -4.06 9.39 9.55
CA TYR A 189 -4.16 9.46 11.01
C TYR A 189 -4.22 10.92 11.46
N GLN A 190 -5.09 11.22 12.41
CA GLN A 190 -5.15 12.49 13.11
C GLN A 190 -5.89 12.32 14.45
N GLY A 191 -5.28 12.71 15.57
CA GLY A 191 -5.92 12.75 16.87
C GLY A 191 -6.53 11.41 17.31
N GLY A 192 -5.85 10.29 17.10
CA GLY A 192 -6.36 8.94 17.41
C GLY A 192 -7.30 8.35 16.36
N ILE A 193 -7.73 9.14 15.37
CA ILE A 193 -8.61 8.67 14.30
C ILE A 193 -7.74 8.13 13.16
N ARG A 194 -7.98 6.88 12.78
CA ARG A 194 -7.40 6.23 11.59
C ARG A 194 -8.50 6.03 10.56
N ASP A 195 -8.30 6.56 9.37
CA ASP A 195 -9.23 6.45 8.26
C ASP A 195 -8.51 6.11 6.96
N VAL A 196 -9.26 5.78 5.91
CA VAL A 196 -8.69 5.59 4.58
C VAL A 196 -8.14 6.92 4.06
N ALA A 197 -6.91 6.90 3.57
CA ALA A 197 -6.29 8.12 3.04
C ALA A 197 -7.12 8.74 1.90
N PRO A 198 -7.27 10.07 1.83
CA PRO A 198 -8.07 10.75 0.81
C PRO A 198 -7.69 10.36 -0.62
N VAL A 199 -6.40 10.19 -0.90
CA VAL A 199 -5.91 9.70 -2.20
C VAL A 199 -6.44 8.30 -2.54
N SER A 200 -6.58 7.42 -1.55
CA SER A 200 -7.13 6.06 -1.75
C SER A 200 -8.64 6.10 -2.00
N VAL A 201 -9.37 6.99 -1.33
CA VAL A 201 -10.79 7.28 -1.58
C VAL A 201 -10.99 7.79 -3.01
N GLU A 202 -10.22 8.79 -3.42
CA GLU A 202 -10.31 9.33 -4.79
C GLU A 202 -9.92 8.30 -5.86
N LYS A 203 -8.94 7.44 -5.61
CA LYS A 203 -8.58 6.34 -6.53
C LYS A 203 -9.75 5.38 -6.75
N ILE A 204 -10.48 4.98 -5.71
CA ILE A 204 -11.63 4.07 -5.86
C ILE A 204 -12.80 4.78 -6.55
N LYS A 205 -13.11 6.04 -6.21
CA LYS A 205 -14.13 6.86 -6.89
C LYS A 205 -13.82 7.04 -8.37
N ALA A 206 -12.55 7.30 -8.72
CA ALA A 206 -12.12 7.39 -10.12
C ALA A 206 -12.31 6.07 -10.88
N LYS A 207 -12.07 4.92 -10.24
CA LYS A 207 -12.35 3.60 -10.83
C LYS A 207 -13.86 3.40 -11.03
N MET A 208 -14.69 3.79 -10.08
CA MET A 208 -16.16 3.76 -10.18
C MET A 208 -16.64 4.62 -11.35
N ARG A 209 -16.17 5.86 -11.43
CA ARG A 209 -16.50 6.79 -12.53
C ARG A 209 -16.13 6.23 -13.91
N ARG A 210 -14.92 5.69 -14.08
CA ARG A 210 -14.52 5.06 -15.35
C ARG A 210 -15.39 3.87 -15.71
N LYS A 211 -15.73 3.03 -14.73
CA LYS A 211 -16.60 1.86 -14.96
C LYS A 211 -18.02 2.26 -15.31
N THR A 212 -18.59 3.28 -14.65
CA THR A 212 -19.92 3.83 -14.96
C THR A 212 -19.99 4.27 -16.41
N ARG A 213 -19.03 5.09 -16.87
CA ARG A 213 -18.96 5.54 -18.26
C ARG A 213 -18.81 4.38 -19.26
N ALA A 214 -18.03 3.36 -18.91
CA ALA A 214 -17.86 2.19 -19.76
C ALA A 214 -19.15 1.37 -19.87
N LEU A 215 -19.90 1.20 -18.77
CA LEU A 215 -21.16 0.50 -18.73
C LEU A 215 -22.29 1.27 -19.42
N GLN A 216 -22.32 2.59 -19.36
CA GLN A 216 -23.24 3.41 -20.14
C GLN A 216 -23.04 3.15 -21.65
N ARG A 217 -21.82 3.33 -22.16
CA ARG A 217 -21.50 3.07 -23.58
C ARG A 217 -21.79 1.62 -24.00
N TRP A 218 -21.56 0.65 -23.14
CA TRP A 218 -21.91 -0.74 -23.40
C TRP A 218 -23.43 -0.96 -23.48
N ALA A 219 -24.18 -0.39 -22.54
CA ALA A 219 -25.63 -0.47 -22.50
C ALA A 219 -26.27 0.16 -23.75
N ASP A 220 -25.75 1.30 -24.20
CA ASP A 220 -26.22 1.97 -25.40
C ASP A 220 -25.96 1.13 -26.67
N ARG A 221 -24.74 0.61 -26.84
CA ARG A 221 -24.37 -0.21 -28.00
C ARG A 221 -25.10 -1.55 -28.06
N LYS A 222 -25.44 -2.13 -26.92
CA LYS A 222 -26.08 -3.46 -26.84
C LYS A 222 -27.56 -3.38 -26.51
N HIS A 223 -28.15 -2.20 -26.47
CA HIS A 223 -29.56 -1.95 -26.12
C HIS A 223 -29.96 -2.61 -24.78
N VAL A 224 -29.03 -2.59 -23.80
CA VAL A 224 -29.26 -3.14 -22.47
C VAL A 224 -29.95 -2.08 -21.61
N SER A 225 -30.91 -2.50 -20.77
CA SER A 225 -31.59 -1.59 -19.84
C SER A 225 -30.63 -0.96 -18.83
N GLY A 226 -30.94 0.26 -18.36
CA GLY A 226 -30.16 0.96 -17.34
C GLY A 226 -30.05 0.16 -16.04
N VAL A 227 -31.12 -0.55 -15.63
CA VAL A 227 -31.14 -1.41 -14.44
C VAL A 227 -30.13 -2.56 -14.59
N ASN A 228 -30.03 -3.19 -15.76
CA ASN A 228 -29.05 -4.24 -16.00
C ASN A 228 -27.61 -3.69 -16.02
N ALA A 229 -27.41 -2.48 -16.51
CA ALA A 229 -26.11 -1.81 -16.41
C ALA A 229 -25.73 -1.50 -14.94
N ALA A 230 -26.69 -1.08 -14.12
CA ALA A 230 -26.52 -0.88 -12.68
C ALA A 230 -26.18 -2.20 -11.96
N LYS A 231 -26.88 -3.29 -12.28
CA LYS A 231 -26.59 -4.64 -11.76
C LYS A 231 -25.16 -5.09 -12.12
N ALA A 232 -24.72 -4.85 -13.35
CA ALA A 232 -23.34 -5.15 -13.77
C ALA A 232 -22.29 -4.32 -12.99
N PHE A 233 -22.57 -3.05 -12.70
CA PHE A 233 -21.72 -2.21 -11.85
C PHE A 233 -21.63 -2.78 -10.43
N ILE A 234 -22.76 -3.08 -9.80
CA ILE A 234 -22.85 -3.65 -8.44
C ILE A 234 -22.00 -4.92 -8.35
N ARG A 235 -22.18 -5.85 -9.30
CA ARG A 235 -21.41 -7.10 -9.34
C ARG A 235 -19.90 -6.88 -9.40
N VAL A 236 -19.44 -5.93 -10.23
CA VAL A 236 -18.02 -5.61 -10.37
C VAL A 236 -17.45 -5.06 -9.08
N PHE A 237 -18.18 -4.15 -8.40
CA PHE A 237 -17.65 -3.51 -7.19
C PHE A 237 -17.82 -4.36 -5.95
N ASN A 238 -18.90 -5.14 -5.79
CA ASN A 238 -18.97 -6.14 -4.73
C ASN A 238 -17.80 -7.11 -4.80
N ARG A 239 -17.51 -7.64 -5.98
CA ARG A 239 -16.36 -8.53 -6.18
C ARG A 239 -15.04 -7.86 -5.82
N LYS A 240 -14.82 -6.61 -6.24
CA LYS A 240 -13.60 -5.88 -5.97
C LYS A 240 -13.42 -5.51 -4.50
N LEU A 241 -14.51 -5.16 -3.83
CA LEU A 241 -14.49 -4.66 -2.46
C LEU A 241 -14.51 -5.81 -1.44
N PHE A 242 -15.24 -6.89 -1.71
CA PHE A 242 -15.54 -7.90 -0.70
C PHE A 242 -15.15 -9.32 -1.06
N GLU A 243 -15.02 -9.65 -2.36
CA GLU A 243 -14.86 -11.02 -2.83
C GLU A 243 -13.65 -11.15 -3.74
N ASN A 244 -12.81 -12.12 -3.47
CA ASN A 244 -11.84 -12.61 -4.44
C ASN A 244 -12.03 -14.12 -4.62
N PRO A 245 -12.74 -14.56 -5.65
CA PRO A 245 -13.07 -15.97 -5.84
C PRO A 245 -11.88 -16.83 -6.32
N ILE A 246 -10.74 -16.21 -6.67
CA ILE A 246 -9.63 -16.92 -7.36
C ILE A 246 -8.42 -17.07 -6.43
N SER A 247 -8.29 -16.22 -5.41
CA SER A 247 -7.16 -16.26 -4.49
C SER A 247 -7.61 -15.80 -3.10
N ASN A 248 -6.87 -16.25 -2.06
CA ASN A 248 -6.99 -15.69 -0.72
C ASN A 248 -6.46 -14.25 -0.61
N ASP A 249 -6.29 -13.55 -1.75
CA ASP A 249 -5.78 -12.20 -1.76
C ASP A 249 -6.69 -11.24 -1.02
N LEU A 250 -6.05 -10.31 -0.34
CA LEU A 250 -6.71 -9.27 0.42
C LEU A 250 -7.62 -8.43 -0.48
N THR A 251 -8.93 -8.52 -0.26
CA THR A 251 -9.88 -7.59 -0.85
C THR A 251 -9.70 -6.20 -0.23
N TRP A 252 -10.27 -5.16 -0.89
CA TRP A 252 -10.21 -3.80 -0.39
C TRP A 252 -10.73 -3.69 1.06
N ALA A 253 -11.85 -4.34 1.39
CA ALA A 253 -12.40 -4.36 2.73
C ALA A 253 -11.49 -5.08 3.74
N ARG A 254 -10.95 -6.24 3.38
CA ARG A 254 -10.02 -6.98 4.27
C ARG A 254 -8.73 -6.21 4.53
N TRP A 255 -8.31 -5.37 3.58
CA TRP A 255 -7.14 -4.51 3.76
C TRP A 255 -7.41 -3.36 4.72
N PHE A 256 -8.49 -2.60 4.53
CA PHE A 256 -8.72 -1.37 5.26
C PHE A 256 -9.47 -1.55 6.59
N PHE A 257 -10.46 -2.44 6.67
CA PHE A 257 -11.31 -2.59 7.86
C PHE A 257 -10.54 -2.84 9.17
N PRO A 258 -9.47 -3.67 9.20
CA PRO A 258 -8.69 -3.87 10.41
C PRO A 258 -7.87 -2.64 10.84
N LEU A 259 -7.64 -1.69 9.93
CA LEU A 259 -6.72 -0.56 10.13
C LEU A 259 -7.43 0.71 10.59
N ILE A 260 -8.68 0.89 10.18
CA ILE A 260 -9.47 2.09 10.45
C ILE A 260 -10.32 1.93 11.72
N ASN A 261 -10.64 3.05 12.36
CA ASN A 261 -11.54 3.11 13.53
C ASN A 261 -12.67 4.12 13.34
N THR A 262 -12.94 4.53 12.10
CA THR A 262 -14.05 5.39 11.70
C THR A 262 -14.60 4.90 10.35
N ASP A 263 -15.84 5.23 10.08
CA ASP A 263 -16.53 4.89 8.83
C ASP A 263 -16.70 6.07 7.86
N ARG A 264 -16.11 7.25 8.15
CA ARG A 264 -16.31 8.47 7.36
C ARG A 264 -16.00 8.27 5.88
N SER A 265 -14.79 7.77 5.57
CA SER A 265 -14.40 7.47 4.18
C SER A 265 -15.27 6.38 3.54
N LEU A 266 -15.78 5.43 4.33
CA LEU A 266 -16.66 4.37 3.83
C LEU A 266 -18.02 4.95 3.43
N GLN A 267 -18.58 5.88 4.23
CA GLN A 267 -19.81 6.60 3.90
C GLN A 267 -19.65 7.40 2.59
N GLU A 268 -18.53 8.07 2.41
CA GLU A 268 -18.23 8.81 1.19
C GLU A 268 -18.18 7.91 -0.05
N ILE A 269 -17.51 6.74 0.07
CA ILE A 269 -17.41 5.77 -1.00
C ILE A 269 -18.79 5.16 -1.32
N ASP A 270 -19.56 4.77 -0.30
CA ASP A 270 -20.91 4.24 -0.45
C ASP A 270 -21.84 5.24 -1.13
N HIS A 271 -21.80 6.51 -0.70
CA HIS A 271 -22.58 7.58 -1.32
C HIS A 271 -22.25 7.72 -2.82
N TYR A 272 -20.95 7.73 -3.14
CA TYR A 272 -20.52 7.84 -4.54
C TYR A 272 -20.92 6.61 -5.37
N ALA A 273 -20.83 5.41 -4.81
CA ALA A 273 -21.28 4.17 -5.45
C ALA A 273 -22.79 4.21 -5.77
N GLN A 274 -23.59 4.66 -4.80
CA GLN A 274 -25.04 4.83 -4.98
C GLN A 274 -25.37 5.83 -6.07
N GLN A 275 -24.63 6.95 -6.17
CA GLN A 275 -24.79 7.91 -7.27
C GLN A 275 -24.48 7.25 -8.62
N CYS A 276 -23.42 6.48 -8.74
CA CYS A 276 -23.09 5.73 -9.96
C CYS A 276 -24.20 4.75 -10.34
N ILE A 277 -24.76 4.02 -9.37
CA ILE A 277 -25.85 3.06 -9.56
C ILE A 277 -27.11 3.78 -10.06
N ARG A 278 -27.50 4.90 -9.43
CA ARG A 278 -28.65 5.72 -9.84
C ARG A 278 -28.48 6.22 -11.27
N THR A 279 -27.32 6.79 -11.57
CA THR A 279 -27.00 7.28 -12.93
C THR A 279 -27.15 6.20 -14.00
N LEU A 280 -26.69 4.99 -13.72
CA LEU A 280 -26.82 3.85 -14.64
C LEU A 280 -28.28 3.42 -14.78
N ALA A 281 -28.99 3.24 -13.67
CA ALA A 281 -30.35 2.70 -13.65
C ALA A 281 -31.35 3.64 -14.34
N THR A 282 -31.24 4.93 -14.09
CA THR A 282 -32.17 5.96 -14.59
C THR A 282 -31.71 6.69 -15.86
N ARG A 283 -30.43 6.50 -16.25
CA ARG A 283 -29.78 7.20 -17.36
C ARG A 283 -29.81 8.72 -17.25
N THR A 284 -29.97 9.26 -16.05
CA THR A 284 -29.97 10.70 -15.81
C THR A 284 -29.08 11.07 -14.63
N HIS A 285 -28.59 12.33 -14.64
CA HIS A 285 -27.84 12.93 -13.55
C HIS A 285 -28.67 13.97 -12.77
N THR A 286 -29.94 14.09 -13.06
CA THR A 286 -30.84 15.04 -12.42
C THR A 286 -31.39 14.50 -11.09
N LYS A 287 -32.16 15.33 -10.37
CA LYS A 287 -32.89 14.92 -9.16
C LYS A 287 -33.78 13.68 -9.38
N ALA A 288 -34.27 13.45 -10.60
CA ALA A 288 -35.06 12.27 -10.97
C ALA A 288 -34.29 10.95 -10.75
N ALA A 289 -32.94 10.97 -10.74
CA ALA A 289 -32.15 9.78 -10.43
C ALA A 289 -32.43 9.23 -9.02
N TYR A 290 -32.85 10.07 -8.07
CA TYR A 290 -33.19 9.67 -6.71
C TYR A 290 -34.50 8.87 -6.59
N ASN A 291 -35.32 8.80 -7.66
CA ASN A 291 -36.46 7.89 -7.73
C ASN A 291 -36.02 6.41 -7.71
N PHE A 292 -34.76 6.12 -8.10
CA PHE A 292 -34.16 4.82 -7.88
C PHE A 292 -33.65 4.71 -6.45
N ARG A 293 -34.43 4.08 -5.58
CA ARG A 293 -34.26 4.06 -4.13
C ARG A 293 -33.25 3.00 -3.69
N TYR A 294 -32.82 3.10 -2.43
CA TYR A 294 -31.83 2.20 -1.83
C TYR A 294 -32.30 0.73 -1.78
N GLU A 295 -33.59 0.52 -1.53
CA GLU A 295 -34.22 -0.82 -1.52
C GLU A 295 -34.02 -1.52 -2.87
N GLN A 296 -34.25 -0.81 -3.97
CA GLN A 296 -34.05 -1.34 -5.33
C GLN A 296 -32.55 -1.66 -5.59
N MET A 297 -31.62 -0.89 -5.02
CA MET A 297 -30.20 -1.22 -5.11
C MET A 297 -29.88 -2.51 -4.37
N LYS A 298 -30.47 -2.73 -3.18
CA LYS A 298 -30.31 -3.97 -2.42
C LYS A 298 -30.88 -5.18 -3.18
N GLU A 299 -32.02 -5.04 -3.82
CA GLU A 299 -32.62 -6.07 -4.68
C GLU A 299 -31.69 -6.43 -5.86
N LEU A 300 -30.92 -5.48 -6.38
CA LEU A 300 -29.89 -5.71 -7.39
C LEU A 300 -28.60 -6.31 -6.81
N GLY A 301 -28.52 -6.49 -5.49
CA GLY A 301 -27.40 -7.09 -4.78
C GLY A 301 -26.35 -6.08 -4.28
N TYR A 302 -26.67 -4.77 -4.19
CA TYR A 302 -25.75 -3.79 -3.63
C TYR A 302 -25.44 -4.06 -2.15
N VAL A 303 -24.16 -4.07 -1.81
CA VAL A 303 -23.64 -4.25 -0.45
C VAL A 303 -22.94 -2.96 -0.01
N SER A 304 -23.37 -2.38 1.11
CA SER A 304 -22.78 -1.20 1.69
C SER A 304 -21.46 -1.54 2.39
N LEU A 305 -20.42 -0.70 2.17
CA LEU A 305 -19.15 -0.79 2.88
C LEU A 305 -19.32 -0.54 4.38
N VAL A 306 -20.15 0.45 4.74
CA VAL A 306 -20.44 0.80 6.14
C VAL A 306 -21.06 -0.38 6.87
N ASN A 307 -22.10 -1.01 6.30
CA ASN A 307 -22.75 -2.17 6.91
C ASN A 307 -21.79 -3.36 7.06
N ARG A 308 -20.94 -3.59 6.06
CA ARG A 308 -19.93 -4.64 6.13
C ARG A 308 -18.84 -4.36 7.15
N TYR A 309 -18.45 -3.10 7.31
CA TYR A 309 -17.47 -2.68 8.33
C TYR A 309 -17.97 -2.99 9.74
N TYR A 310 -19.21 -2.59 10.07
CA TYR A 310 -19.78 -2.91 11.37
C TYR A 310 -19.98 -4.41 11.57
N SER A 311 -20.42 -5.15 10.56
CA SER A 311 -20.50 -6.62 10.62
C SER A 311 -19.15 -7.31 10.80
N PHE A 312 -18.07 -6.74 10.27
CA PHE A 312 -16.70 -7.24 10.46
C PHE A 312 -16.24 -7.08 11.92
N HIS A 313 -16.53 -5.95 12.54
CA HIS A 313 -16.15 -5.70 13.94
C HIS A 313 -17.04 -6.43 14.95
N SER A 314 -18.34 -6.60 14.69
CA SER A 314 -19.25 -7.35 15.56
C SER A 314 -18.87 -8.84 15.67
N ARG A 315 -18.37 -9.45 14.58
CA ARG A 315 -17.91 -10.85 14.59
C ARG A 315 -16.66 -11.05 15.42
N LYS A 316 -15.73 -10.07 15.43
CA LYS A 316 -14.52 -10.14 16.26
C LYS A 316 -14.81 -10.03 17.75
N SER A 317 -15.86 -9.31 18.14
CA SER A 317 -16.26 -9.19 19.55
C SER A 317 -16.98 -10.45 20.08
N GLY A 318 -17.38 -11.37 19.20
CA GLY A 318 -18.07 -12.62 19.56
C GLY A 318 -17.15 -13.85 19.63
N ASP A 319 -15.94 -13.78 19.05
CA ASP A 319 -14.97 -14.88 19.08
C ASP A 319 -13.98 -14.77 20.27
N ASP A 320 -14.05 -13.67 21.06
CA ASP A 320 -13.21 -13.43 22.26
C ASP A 320 -14.00 -13.67 23.58
N LEU A 321 -15.15 -14.36 23.54
CA LEU A 321 -15.92 -14.85 24.68
C LEU A 321 -16.04 -16.39 24.59
#